data_15f94b0261a2a4c48d69f32f934ae20e
#
_entry.id   15f94b0261a2a4c48d69f32f934ae20e
#
_cell.length_a   1.000
_cell.length_b   1.000
_cell.length_c   1.000
_cell.angle_alpha   90.00
_cell.angle_beta   90.00
_cell.angle_gamma   90.00
#
_symmetry.space_group_name_H-M   'P 1'
#
loop_
_entity.id
_entity.type
_entity.pdbx_description
1 polymer ?
#
loop_
_entity_poly.entity_id
_entity_poly.type
_entity_poly.pdbx_seq_one_letter_code
_entity_poly.pdbx_strand_id
1 'polypeptide(L)'
;MEAGRNTRLVKVRAHAGEPLNTWADQLASSASEEDPTERDSHLDPLAVYLYCEDQPGVWTPRLRRILTALAASRAYERFTRRRISLDLNPAADAARTMNSTETWLARGGVGRSLLGEALQRMAVGPKKRRVLQTIGKTFPGQAMLHRWNRVSSPICPLCGEGPETLAHIQCGCRRLEGARTAAHHLIARKLWAEVERRQRGNRDDFSIGAEVEVRGIRELAPRRCADSWRRRWANFAQHPSADDLGRLRPDAVAIRWDRRELFLLDVTRPYDARLDFALTADEAKIAHYQPVVDRFNEVGRASGWTARVLPFPVGIRGTLDERAWTERLDSLGVRTREIPQVLREIIGTALEALDVVYDARSSILRQGQ
;
A
#
# COMPACT_ATOMS: atom_id res chain seq x y z
N MET A 1 9.96 -34.34 -41.63
CA MET A 1 11.02 -33.81 -40.71
C MET A 1 11.03 -32.32 -40.83
N GLU A 2 10.30 -31.64 -39.92
CA GLU A 2 10.32 -30.18 -39.86
C GLU A 2 11.51 -29.74 -39.02
N ALA A 3 12.41 -28.99 -39.67
CA ALA A 3 13.56 -28.43 -39.00
C ALA A 3 13.08 -27.31 -38.01
N GLY A 4 13.11 -27.62 -36.75
CA GLY A 4 12.84 -26.62 -35.70
C GLY A 4 13.79 -25.45 -35.82
N ARG A 5 13.26 -24.27 -36.17
CA ARG A 5 14.02 -23.01 -36.19
C ARG A 5 14.16 -22.51 -34.77
N ASN A 6 15.35 -22.61 -34.19
CA ASN A 6 15.67 -21.98 -32.94
C ASN A 6 15.69 -20.44 -33.11
N THR A 7 14.70 -19.77 -32.58
CA THR A 7 14.65 -18.30 -32.60
C THR A 7 15.29 -17.72 -31.33
N ARG A 8 16.38 -16.98 -31.50
CA ARG A 8 17.06 -16.30 -30.41
C ARG A 8 16.67 -14.79 -30.40
N LEU A 9 16.06 -14.35 -29.32
CA LEU A 9 15.80 -12.92 -29.12
C LEU A 9 17.09 -12.23 -28.65
N VAL A 10 17.60 -11.30 -29.45
CA VAL A 10 18.76 -10.46 -29.12
C VAL A 10 18.26 -9.05 -28.87
N LYS A 11 18.66 -8.46 -27.74
CA LYS A 11 18.35 -7.05 -27.45
C LYS A 11 19.28 -6.15 -28.29
N VAL A 12 18.71 -5.42 -29.22
CA VAL A 12 19.41 -4.39 -29.99
C VAL A 12 19.07 -2.99 -29.45
N ARG A 13 19.97 -2.02 -29.64
CA ARG A 13 19.69 -0.60 -29.33
C ARG A 13 18.79 -0.05 -30.43
N ALA A 14 17.69 0.60 -30.05
CA ALA A 14 16.84 1.31 -30.98
C ALA A 14 17.67 2.34 -31.78
N HIS A 15 17.47 2.36 -33.11
CA HIS A 15 18.15 3.28 -34.04
C HIS A 15 19.70 3.19 -34.09
N ALA A 16 20.27 2.04 -33.75
CA ALA A 16 21.74 1.83 -33.76
C ALA A 16 22.28 1.27 -35.09
N GLY A 17 21.50 1.37 -36.19
CA GLY A 17 21.89 0.86 -37.50
C GLY A 17 21.93 -0.67 -37.62
N GLU A 18 21.30 -1.38 -36.68
CA GLU A 18 21.19 -2.82 -36.71
C GLU A 18 20.19 -3.24 -37.80
N PRO A 19 20.61 -4.03 -38.82
CA PRO A 19 19.81 -4.25 -40.04
C PRO A 19 18.42 -4.82 -39.80
N LEU A 20 18.28 -5.77 -38.86
CA LEU A 20 16.99 -6.40 -38.54
C LEU A 20 16.05 -5.46 -37.83
N ASN A 21 16.57 -4.58 -36.95
CA ASN A 21 15.77 -3.57 -36.27
C ASN A 21 15.31 -2.47 -37.24
N THR A 22 16.21 -2.02 -38.12
CA THR A 22 15.88 -1.07 -39.18
C THR A 22 14.82 -1.62 -40.12
N TRP A 23 14.92 -2.92 -40.48
CA TRP A 23 13.92 -3.57 -41.30
C TRP A 23 12.58 -3.74 -40.59
N ALA A 24 12.59 -4.06 -39.28
CA ALA A 24 11.37 -4.13 -38.47
C ALA A 24 10.67 -2.76 -38.36
N ASP A 25 11.44 -1.67 -38.20
CA ASP A 25 10.92 -0.31 -38.18
C ASP A 25 10.32 0.09 -39.53
N GLN A 26 10.97 -0.31 -40.65
CA GLN A 26 10.44 -0.09 -42.00
C GLN A 26 9.15 -0.86 -42.25
N LEU A 27 9.08 -2.13 -41.82
CA LEU A 27 7.85 -2.94 -41.94
C LEU A 27 6.71 -2.35 -41.08
N ALA A 28 7.01 -1.88 -39.87
CA ALA A 28 6.03 -1.24 -39.04
C ALA A 28 5.51 0.08 -39.62
N SER A 29 6.38 0.86 -40.26
CA SER A 29 6.01 2.10 -40.96
C SER A 29 5.16 1.81 -42.20
N SER A 30 5.56 0.84 -43.04
CA SER A 30 4.80 0.44 -44.22
C SER A 30 3.41 -0.07 -43.84
N ALA A 31 3.31 -0.89 -42.78
CA ALA A 31 2.05 -1.41 -42.30
C ALA A 31 1.11 -0.34 -41.74
N SER A 32 1.62 0.86 -41.40
CA SER A 32 0.80 1.98 -40.95
C SER A 32 0.21 2.80 -42.09
N GLU A 33 0.75 2.66 -43.31
CA GLU A 33 0.32 3.37 -44.51
C GLU A 33 -0.69 2.57 -45.34
N GLU A 34 -0.91 1.29 -45.04
CA GLU A 34 -1.87 0.42 -45.74
C GLU A 34 -3.31 0.58 -45.20
N ASP A 35 -4.29 0.58 -46.11
CA ASP A 35 -5.72 0.71 -45.78
C ASP A 35 -6.18 -0.48 -44.90
N PRO A 36 -6.85 -0.22 -43.77
CA PRO A 36 -7.31 -1.27 -42.84
C PRO A 36 -8.27 -2.31 -43.47
N THR A 37 -8.91 -2.00 -44.58
CA THR A 37 -9.89 -2.85 -45.26
C THR A 37 -9.28 -3.98 -46.08
N GLU A 38 -7.99 -3.90 -46.47
CA GLU A 38 -7.32 -4.97 -47.21
C GLU A 38 -6.63 -6.05 -46.35
N ARG A 39 -6.65 -5.87 -45.03
CA ARG A 39 -5.88 -6.71 -44.08
C ARG A 39 -6.44 -8.11 -43.81
N ASP A 40 -7.67 -8.39 -44.20
CA ASP A 40 -8.34 -9.62 -43.72
C ASP A 40 -8.15 -10.88 -44.61
N SER A 41 -7.57 -10.77 -45.79
CA SER A 41 -7.54 -11.88 -46.72
C SER A 41 -6.19 -12.64 -46.87
N HIS A 42 -5.09 -12.15 -46.32
CA HIS A 42 -3.75 -12.72 -46.57
C HIS A 42 -2.81 -12.88 -45.38
N LEU A 43 -3.34 -12.92 -44.16
CA LEU A 43 -2.51 -13.00 -42.93
C LEU A 43 -2.00 -14.40 -42.57
N ASP A 44 -2.05 -15.37 -43.48
CA ASP A 44 -1.77 -16.76 -43.11
C ASP A 44 -0.41 -17.38 -43.49
N PRO A 45 0.57 -16.75 -44.14
CA PRO A 45 1.89 -17.37 -44.21
C PRO A 45 2.89 -16.88 -43.14
N LEU A 46 2.55 -15.92 -42.29
CA LEU A 46 3.43 -15.42 -41.21
C LEU A 46 2.79 -15.56 -39.83
N ALA A 47 2.25 -16.72 -39.52
CA ALA A 47 1.97 -17.07 -38.14
C ALA A 47 3.30 -17.07 -37.37
N VAL A 48 3.54 -16.05 -36.57
CA VAL A 48 4.70 -16.02 -35.68
C VAL A 48 4.44 -17.03 -34.58
N TYR A 49 5.04 -18.20 -34.70
CA TYR A 49 5.03 -19.20 -33.66
C TYR A 49 6.02 -18.78 -32.57
N LEU A 50 5.53 -18.37 -31.42
CA LEU A 50 6.36 -18.19 -30.23
C LEU A 50 6.35 -19.50 -29.44
N TYR A 51 7.49 -20.16 -29.42
CA TYR A 51 7.72 -21.32 -28.58
C TYR A 51 8.15 -20.85 -27.19
N CYS A 52 7.35 -21.16 -26.18
CA CYS A 52 7.72 -21.04 -24.79
C CYS A 52 8.03 -22.44 -24.25
N GLU A 53 9.21 -22.65 -23.70
CA GLU A 53 9.65 -23.96 -23.19
C GLU A 53 8.67 -24.56 -22.18
N ASP A 54 7.96 -23.69 -21.45
CA ASP A 54 7.01 -24.09 -20.40
C ASP A 54 5.57 -24.30 -20.90
N GLN A 55 5.23 -23.85 -22.09
CA GLN A 55 3.89 -24.04 -22.70
C GLN A 55 3.94 -24.12 -24.23
N PRO A 56 4.03 -25.31 -24.83
CA PRO A 56 3.95 -25.46 -26.26
C PRO A 56 2.53 -25.24 -26.77
N GLY A 57 2.34 -24.34 -27.72
CA GLY A 57 1.03 -24.09 -28.34
C GLY A 57 1.05 -23.01 -29.41
N VAL A 58 0.04 -23.06 -30.29
CA VAL A 58 -0.21 -22.05 -31.32
C VAL A 58 -0.84 -20.81 -30.71
N TRP A 59 -0.28 -19.65 -30.96
CA TRP A 59 -0.67 -18.38 -30.34
C TRP A 59 -1.46 -17.51 -31.31
N THR A 60 -2.69 -17.24 -30.98
CA THR A 60 -3.62 -16.38 -31.71
C THR A 60 -3.75 -15.00 -31.09
N PRO A 61 -4.54 -14.08 -31.60
CA PRO A 61 -4.44 -12.60 -31.61
C PRO A 61 -4.22 -11.81 -30.31
N ARG A 62 -3.71 -12.45 -29.26
CA ARG A 62 -3.34 -11.75 -27.99
C ARG A 62 -1.82 -11.61 -27.81
N LEU A 63 -1.07 -11.65 -28.92
CA LEU A 63 0.40 -11.60 -28.93
C LEU A 63 0.99 -10.46 -28.05
N ARG A 64 0.40 -9.27 -28.13
CA ARG A 64 0.88 -8.14 -27.32
C ARG A 64 0.74 -8.37 -25.82
N ARG A 65 -0.35 -8.99 -25.37
CA ARG A 65 -0.56 -9.35 -23.95
C ARG A 65 0.44 -10.38 -23.47
N ILE A 66 0.73 -11.34 -24.32
CA ILE A 66 1.65 -12.45 -24.04
C ILE A 66 3.09 -11.94 -24.02
N LEU A 67 3.50 -11.18 -25.02
CA LEU A 67 4.84 -10.56 -25.05
C LEU A 67 5.04 -9.63 -23.85
N THR A 68 4.01 -8.88 -23.44
CA THR A 68 4.06 -8.05 -22.25
C THR A 68 4.17 -8.91 -20.98
N ALA A 69 3.43 -10.01 -20.88
CA ALA A 69 3.50 -10.93 -19.74
C ALA A 69 4.85 -11.65 -19.66
N LEU A 70 5.36 -12.14 -20.81
CA LEU A 70 6.68 -12.78 -20.91
C LEU A 70 7.81 -11.78 -20.62
N ALA A 71 7.72 -10.56 -21.14
CA ALA A 71 8.70 -9.52 -20.85
C ALA A 71 8.69 -9.14 -19.37
N ALA A 72 7.51 -9.08 -18.76
CA ALA A 72 7.35 -8.84 -17.34
C ALA A 72 7.89 -10.02 -16.50
N SER A 73 7.58 -11.26 -16.89
CA SER A 73 8.09 -12.47 -16.22
C SER A 73 9.61 -12.58 -16.32
N ARG A 74 10.18 -12.40 -17.52
CA ARG A 74 11.64 -12.41 -17.72
C ARG A 74 12.35 -11.21 -17.06
N ALA A 75 11.72 -10.06 -17.04
CA ALA A 75 12.21 -8.92 -16.26
C ALA A 75 12.22 -9.27 -14.78
N TYR A 76 11.17 -9.89 -14.27
CA TYR A 76 11.05 -10.36 -12.90
C TYR A 76 12.09 -11.45 -12.56
N GLU A 77 12.31 -12.43 -13.43
CA GLU A 77 13.33 -13.47 -13.23
C GLU A 77 14.76 -12.90 -13.23
N ARG A 78 15.10 -12.04 -14.19
CA ARG A 78 16.42 -11.36 -14.17
C ARG A 78 16.62 -10.53 -12.92
N PHE A 79 15.57 -9.95 -12.47
CA PHE A 79 15.42 -9.17 -11.31
C PHE A 79 15.64 -10.00 -10.03
N THR A 80 15.03 -11.18 -9.93
CA THR A 80 15.21 -12.11 -8.82
C THR A 80 16.57 -12.82 -8.87
N ARG A 81 17.06 -13.21 -10.07
CA ARG A 81 18.37 -13.88 -10.23
C ARG A 81 19.56 -12.99 -9.89
N ARG A 82 19.53 -11.69 -10.20
CA ARG A 82 20.60 -10.74 -9.77
C ARG A 82 20.77 -10.65 -8.26
N ARG A 83 19.79 -11.13 -7.50
CA ARG A 83 19.81 -11.12 -6.03
C ARG A 83 20.38 -12.37 -5.39
N ILE A 84 20.26 -13.52 -6.06
CA ILE A 84 20.74 -14.80 -5.53
C ILE A 84 22.28 -14.84 -5.47
N SER A 85 22.95 -14.03 -6.29
CA SER A 85 24.42 -13.93 -6.31
C SER A 85 25.03 -12.97 -5.29
N LEU A 86 24.23 -12.28 -4.51
CA LEU A 86 24.72 -11.47 -3.40
C LEU A 86 24.68 -12.34 -2.14
N ASP A 87 25.82 -12.89 -1.75
CA ASP A 87 26.02 -13.56 -0.47
C ASP A 87 25.53 -12.64 0.66
N LEU A 88 24.37 -12.95 1.19
CA LEU A 88 23.66 -12.11 2.14
C LEU A 88 23.99 -12.59 3.55
N ASN A 89 24.83 -11.84 4.24
CA ASN A 89 24.96 -11.96 5.68
C ASN A 89 23.60 -11.59 6.32
N PRO A 90 22.89 -12.55 6.99
CA PRO A 90 21.56 -12.30 7.56
C PRO A 90 21.50 -11.13 8.54
N ALA A 91 22.59 -10.88 9.29
CA ALA A 91 22.68 -9.78 10.24
C ALA A 91 22.80 -8.40 9.56
N ALA A 92 23.39 -8.33 8.37
CA ALA A 92 23.46 -7.11 7.58
C ALA A 92 22.17 -6.82 6.80
N ASP A 93 21.32 -7.83 6.59
CA ASP A 93 20.10 -7.74 5.82
C ASP A 93 18.96 -7.03 6.58
N ALA A 94 18.90 -7.16 7.90
CA ALA A 94 17.93 -6.47 8.75
C ALA A 94 18.09 -4.94 8.71
N ALA A 95 19.34 -4.46 8.53
CA ALA A 95 19.66 -3.03 8.42
C ALA A 95 19.54 -2.49 6.98
N ARG A 96 19.35 -3.36 5.97
CA ARG A 96 19.21 -2.93 4.58
C ARG A 96 17.87 -2.26 4.34
N THR A 97 17.91 -1.02 3.98
CA THR A 97 16.74 -0.28 3.51
C THR A 97 16.18 -0.95 2.26
N MET A 98 14.87 -1.08 2.15
CA MET A 98 14.16 -1.44 0.91
C MET A 98 14.32 -0.33 -0.13
N ASN A 99 15.58 -0.01 -0.47
CA ASN A 99 15.91 1.08 -1.38
C ASN A 99 15.57 0.77 -2.83
N SER A 100 15.47 -0.51 -3.20
CA SER A 100 15.01 -0.90 -4.52
C SER A 100 13.55 -1.36 -4.48
N THR A 101 12.79 -1.02 -5.49
CA THR A 101 11.44 -1.55 -5.75
C THR A 101 11.46 -3.07 -5.71
N GLU A 102 12.54 -3.64 -6.05
CA GLU A 102 12.86 -5.06 -6.10
C GLU A 102 12.79 -5.70 -4.73
N THR A 103 13.55 -5.16 -3.78
CA THR A 103 13.54 -5.65 -2.41
C THR A 103 12.16 -5.55 -1.80
N TRP A 104 11.50 -4.43 -2.06
CA TRP A 104 10.16 -4.19 -1.63
C TRP A 104 9.15 -5.22 -2.20
N LEU A 105 9.17 -5.49 -3.50
CA LEU A 105 8.32 -6.50 -4.13
C LEU A 105 8.65 -7.94 -3.68
N ALA A 106 9.92 -8.24 -3.42
CA ALA A 106 10.35 -9.59 -3.08
C ALA A 106 10.13 -9.96 -1.62
N ARG A 107 10.27 -9.01 -0.68
CA ARG A 107 10.30 -9.27 0.76
C ARG A 107 9.26 -8.50 1.57
N GLY A 108 8.51 -7.61 0.94
CA GLY A 108 7.67 -6.63 1.63
C GLY A 108 6.40 -7.16 2.28
N GLY A 109 6.20 -8.48 2.41
CA GLY A 109 4.96 -9.02 3.00
C GLY A 109 3.68 -8.56 2.30
N VAL A 110 3.84 -7.87 1.17
CA VAL A 110 2.73 -7.32 0.41
C VAL A 110 1.98 -8.48 -0.19
N GLY A 111 0.71 -8.54 0.00
CA GLY A 111 -0.17 -9.29 -0.85
C GLY A 111 0.00 -8.84 -2.29
N ARG A 112 0.99 -9.40 -2.98
CA ARG A 112 1.30 -9.00 -4.37
C ARG A 112 0.08 -9.10 -5.26
N SER A 113 -0.76 -10.10 -5.02
CA SER A 113 -2.04 -10.27 -5.67
C SER A 113 -2.97 -9.11 -5.36
N LEU A 114 -3.11 -8.74 -4.08
CA LEU A 114 -4.00 -7.66 -3.63
C LEU A 114 -3.58 -6.29 -4.16
N LEU A 115 -2.27 -5.99 -4.14
CA LEU A 115 -1.73 -4.77 -4.74
C LEU A 115 -1.94 -4.76 -6.26
N GLY A 116 -1.67 -5.89 -6.93
CA GLY A 116 -1.90 -6.06 -8.36
C GLY A 116 -3.36 -5.83 -8.74
N GLU A 117 -4.28 -6.42 -7.98
CA GLU A 117 -5.72 -6.21 -8.17
C GLU A 117 -6.15 -4.75 -7.92
N ALA A 118 -5.63 -4.10 -6.88
CA ALA A 118 -5.89 -2.69 -6.62
C ALA A 118 -5.42 -1.80 -7.78
N LEU A 119 -4.20 -2.06 -8.30
CA LEU A 119 -3.66 -1.34 -9.46
C LEU A 119 -4.47 -1.60 -10.75
N GLN A 120 -4.99 -2.81 -10.93
CA GLN A 120 -5.82 -3.14 -12.09
C GLN A 120 -7.14 -2.36 -12.07
N ARG A 121 -7.75 -2.18 -10.90
CA ARG A 121 -9.01 -1.44 -10.72
C ARG A 121 -8.86 0.07 -10.92
N MET A 122 -7.65 0.60 -10.75
CA MET A 122 -7.41 2.02 -11.00
C MET A 122 -7.59 2.34 -12.48
N ALA A 123 -8.35 3.39 -12.78
CA ALA A 123 -8.48 3.91 -14.14
C ALA A 123 -7.10 4.33 -14.71
N VAL A 124 -6.90 4.08 -15.99
CA VAL A 124 -5.70 4.54 -16.69
C VAL A 124 -5.73 6.07 -16.75
N GLY A 125 -4.67 6.72 -16.25
CA GLY A 125 -4.62 8.17 -16.23
C GLY A 125 -3.50 8.71 -15.34
N PRO A 126 -3.48 10.03 -15.09
CA PRO A 126 -2.44 10.70 -14.31
C PRO A 126 -2.27 10.10 -12.91
N LYS A 127 -3.36 9.76 -12.24
CA LYS A 127 -3.36 9.15 -10.89
C LYS A 127 -2.61 7.83 -10.88
N LYS A 128 -2.98 6.90 -11.75
CA LYS A 128 -2.31 5.60 -11.87
C LYS A 128 -0.84 5.74 -12.21
N ARG A 129 -0.49 6.71 -13.08
CA ARG A 129 0.91 7.02 -13.42
C ARG A 129 1.69 7.43 -12.17
N ARG A 130 1.16 8.37 -11.36
CA ARG A 130 1.80 8.82 -10.11
C ARG A 130 2.00 7.68 -9.12
N VAL A 131 1.00 6.83 -8.96
CA VAL A 131 1.09 5.64 -8.12
C VAL A 131 2.21 4.71 -8.60
N LEU A 132 2.26 4.39 -9.90
CA LEU A 132 3.30 3.55 -10.47
C LEU A 132 4.70 4.18 -10.34
N GLN A 133 4.81 5.50 -10.51
CA GLN A 133 6.07 6.23 -10.28
C GLN A 133 6.49 6.18 -8.81
N THR A 134 5.54 6.22 -7.89
CA THR A 134 5.80 6.11 -6.44
C THR A 134 6.28 4.70 -6.08
N ILE A 135 5.60 3.67 -6.58
CA ILE A 135 6.02 2.27 -6.39
C ILE A 135 7.41 2.04 -6.97
N GLY A 136 7.67 2.54 -8.18
CA GLY A 136 8.96 2.44 -8.87
C GLY A 136 10.03 3.42 -8.37
N LYS A 137 9.71 4.29 -7.38
CA LYS A 137 10.60 5.36 -6.89
C LYS A 137 11.12 6.28 -8.00
N THR A 138 10.33 6.48 -9.04
CA THR A 138 10.64 7.33 -10.20
C THR A 138 9.79 8.60 -10.25
N PHE A 139 9.09 8.93 -9.18
CA PHE A 139 8.33 10.17 -9.09
C PHE A 139 9.26 11.38 -9.24
N PRO A 140 8.96 12.32 -10.15
CA PRO A 140 9.85 13.42 -10.48
C PRO A 140 9.78 14.59 -9.47
N GLY A 141 10.09 14.32 -8.19
CA GLY A 141 10.38 15.37 -7.22
C GLY A 141 11.76 15.99 -7.48
N GLN A 142 12.05 17.15 -6.86
CA GLN A 142 13.32 17.89 -7.10
C GLN A 142 14.56 17.01 -6.90
N ALA A 143 14.58 16.17 -5.86
CA ALA A 143 15.71 15.27 -5.62
C ALA A 143 15.94 14.27 -6.77
N MET A 144 14.86 13.79 -7.40
CA MET A 144 14.96 12.88 -8.54
C MET A 144 15.32 13.66 -9.82
N LEU A 145 14.73 14.82 -10.06
CA LEU A 145 15.05 15.69 -11.18
C LEU A 145 16.51 16.16 -11.12
N HIS A 146 17.01 16.51 -9.94
CA HIS A 146 18.42 16.85 -9.73
C HIS A 146 19.34 15.67 -10.06
N ARG A 147 19.00 14.45 -9.63
CA ARG A 147 19.74 13.23 -10.01
C ARG A 147 19.79 13.01 -11.52
N TRP A 148 18.77 13.46 -12.25
CA TRP A 148 18.70 13.38 -13.71
C TRP A 148 19.29 14.63 -14.41
N ASN A 149 19.96 15.52 -13.68
CA ASN A 149 20.50 16.78 -14.17
C ASN A 149 19.46 17.67 -14.88
N ARG A 150 18.20 17.64 -14.40
CA ARG A 150 17.11 18.45 -14.95
C ARG A 150 16.87 19.74 -14.16
N VAL A 151 17.34 19.81 -12.92
CA VAL A 151 17.27 20.98 -12.05
C VAL A 151 18.58 21.14 -11.29
N SER A 152 18.90 22.36 -10.87
CA SER A 152 20.17 22.70 -10.19
C SER A 152 20.15 22.34 -8.70
N SER A 153 18.97 22.25 -8.08
CA SER A 153 18.84 22.01 -6.64
C SER A 153 17.90 20.84 -6.33
N PRO A 154 18.26 19.94 -5.41
CA PRO A 154 17.37 18.88 -4.93
C PRO A 154 16.37 19.36 -3.88
N ILE A 155 16.49 20.60 -3.38
CA ILE A 155 15.76 21.13 -2.23
C ILE A 155 14.27 21.24 -2.52
N CYS A 156 13.43 20.93 -1.53
CA CYS A 156 11.99 21.03 -1.63
C CYS A 156 11.54 22.49 -1.85
N PRO A 157 10.85 22.79 -2.96
CA PRO A 157 10.41 24.15 -3.25
C PRO A 157 9.28 24.63 -2.35
N LEU A 158 8.62 23.72 -1.59
CA LEU A 158 7.52 24.08 -0.70
C LEU A 158 8.00 24.56 0.67
N CYS A 159 8.97 23.87 1.27
CA CYS A 159 9.43 24.17 2.63
C CYS A 159 10.87 24.69 2.71
N GLY A 160 11.70 24.43 1.71
CA GLY A 160 13.11 24.84 1.70
C GLY A 160 14.02 24.05 2.66
N GLU A 161 13.51 23.09 3.43
CA GLU A 161 14.24 22.47 4.55
C GLU A 161 15.12 21.28 4.18
N GLY A 162 14.90 20.67 3.04
CA GLY A 162 15.70 19.50 2.66
C GLY A 162 15.34 18.96 1.27
N PRO A 163 16.02 17.91 0.83
CA PRO A 163 15.78 17.33 -0.49
C PRO A 163 14.34 16.85 -0.66
N GLU A 164 13.71 17.19 -1.78
CA GLU A 164 12.35 16.76 -2.12
C GLU A 164 12.35 15.30 -2.59
N THR A 165 12.60 14.40 -1.66
CA THR A 165 12.48 12.95 -1.89
C THR A 165 11.02 12.51 -1.78
N LEU A 166 10.72 11.28 -2.22
CA LEU A 166 9.42 10.65 -2.01
C LEU A 166 9.02 10.59 -0.52
N ALA A 167 9.99 10.23 0.34
CA ALA A 167 9.77 10.20 1.79
C ALA A 167 9.44 11.60 2.33
N HIS A 168 10.17 12.62 1.88
CA HIS A 168 9.91 14.01 2.29
C HIS A 168 8.50 14.47 1.88
N ILE A 169 8.10 14.25 0.63
CA ILE A 169 6.76 14.62 0.14
C ILE A 169 5.67 13.90 0.92
N GLN A 170 5.77 12.58 1.07
CA GLN A 170 4.70 11.75 1.61
C GLN A 170 4.66 11.68 3.14
N CYS A 171 5.79 11.97 3.82
CA CYS A 171 5.90 11.81 5.27
C CYS A 171 6.50 13.00 6.01
N GLY A 172 7.36 13.84 5.37
CA GLY A 172 8.20 14.80 6.08
C GLY A 172 7.90 16.28 5.82
N CYS A 173 7.36 16.66 4.67
CA CYS A 173 7.20 18.08 4.32
C CYS A 173 6.16 18.79 5.20
N ARG A 174 6.57 19.79 5.99
CA ARG A 174 5.65 20.55 6.87
C ARG A 174 4.53 21.25 6.08
N ARG A 175 4.81 21.73 4.88
CA ARG A 175 3.81 22.39 4.03
C ARG A 175 2.72 21.44 3.51
N LEU A 176 2.92 20.15 3.63
CA LEU A 176 1.97 19.10 3.22
C LEU A 176 1.34 18.37 4.42
N GLU A 177 1.50 18.87 5.65
CA GLU A 177 0.99 18.24 6.86
C GLU A 177 -0.52 18.02 6.79
N GLY A 178 -1.31 19.05 6.46
CA GLY A 178 -2.75 18.92 6.32
C GLY A 178 -3.17 17.89 5.27
N ALA A 179 -2.45 17.81 4.15
CA ALA A 179 -2.71 16.81 3.12
C ALA A 179 -2.37 15.39 3.58
N ARG A 180 -1.28 15.23 4.36
CA ARG A 180 -0.92 13.93 4.96
C ARG A 180 -1.96 13.48 5.99
N THR A 181 -2.45 14.41 6.82
CA THR A 181 -3.54 14.15 7.77
C THR A 181 -4.82 13.74 7.04
N ALA A 182 -5.18 14.45 5.95
CA ALA A 182 -6.33 14.07 5.12
C ALA A 182 -6.16 12.68 4.49
N ALA A 183 -4.97 12.35 3.99
CA ALA A 183 -4.63 11.05 3.45
C ALA A 183 -4.72 9.92 4.51
N HIS A 184 -4.28 10.19 5.74
CA HIS A 184 -4.43 9.30 6.89
C HIS A 184 -5.91 9.07 7.24
N HIS A 185 -6.69 10.14 7.39
CA HIS A 185 -8.12 10.04 7.72
C HIS A 185 -8.92 9.31 6.61
N LEU A 186 -8.49 9.41 5.35
CA LEU A 186 -9.11 8.67 4.26
C LEU A 186 -9.02 7.15 4.48
N ILE A 187 -7.83 6.67 4.85
CA ILE A 187 -7.58 5.25 5.13
C ILE A 187 -8.31 4.81 6.41
N ALA A 188 -8.20 5.58 7.48
CA ALA A 188 -8.82 5.29 8.75
C ALA A 188 -10.35 5.17 8.61
N ARG A 189 -11.00 6.17 8.01
CA ARG A 189 -12.45 6.15 7.78
C ARG A 189 -12.89 4.96 6.91
N LYS A 190 -12.12 4.62 5.89
CA LYS A 190 -12.42 3.45 5.05
C LYS A 190 -12.35 2.16 5.87
N LEU A 191 -11.33 2.00 6.69
CA LEU A 191 -11.15 0.82 7.52
C LEU A 191 -12.32 0.66 8.51
N TRP A 192 -12.68 1.72 9.23
CA TRP A 192 -13.76 1.66 10.22
C TRP A 192 -15.10 1.40 9.56
N ALA A 193 -15.39 2.03 8.43
CA ALA A 193 -16.61 1.76 7.66
C ALA A 193 -16.69 0.30 7.17
N GLU A 194 -15.56 -0.30 6.79
CA GLU A 194 -15.51 -1.70 6.38
C GLU A 194 -15.71 -2.65 7.56
N VAL A 195 -15.14 -2.35 8.73
CA VAL A 195 -15.35 -3.13 9.95
C VAL A 195 -16.81 -3.02 10.40
N GLU A 196 -17.35 -1.80 10.53
CA GLU A 196 -18.73 -1.55 10.95
C GLU A 196 -19.74 -2.24 10.02
N ARG A 197 -19.54 -2.16 8.70
CA ARG A 197 -20.41 -2.79 7.72
C ARG A 197 -20.54 -4.31 7.93
N ARG A 198 -19.46 -4.96 8.34
CA ARG A 198 -19.43 -6.41 8.59
C ARG A 198 -19.99 -6.81 9.94
N GLN A 199 -20.10 -5.85 10.86
CA GLN A 199 -20.69 -6.03 12.19
C GLN A 199 -22.17 -5.66 12.27
N ARG A 200 -22.80 -5.21 11.17
CA ARG A 200 -24.21 -4.73 11.18
C ARG A 200 -25.25 -5.73 11.72
N GLY A 201 -24.96 -7.02 11.63
CA GLY A 201 -25.81 -8.07 12.20
C GLY A 201 -25.63 -8.28 13.71
N ASN A 202 -24.61 -7.65 14.33
CA ASN A 202 -24.22 -7.89 15.72
C ASN A 202 -24.12 -6.58 16.53
N ARG A 203 -25.02 -5.64 16.28
CA ARG A 203 -24.99 -4.29 16.89
C ARG A 203 -25.01 -4.27 18.41
N ASP A 204 -25.61 -5.30 19.01
CA ASP A 204 -25.68 -5.41 20.46
C ASP A 204 -24.38 -5.90 21.09
N ASP A 205 -23.56 -6.61 20.33
CA ASP A 205 -22.32 -7.21 20.81
C ASP A 205 -21.05 -6.49 20.35
N PHE A 206 -21.20 -5.49 19.47
CA PHE A 206 -20.09 -4.71 18.95
C PHE A 206 -20.41 -3.21 18.89
N SER A 207 -19.49 -2.39 19.39
CA SER A 207 -19.53 -0.93 19.25
C SER A 207 -18.20 -0.43 18.69
N ILE A 208 -18.24 0.56 17.80
CA ILE A 208 -17.06 1.25 17.30
C ILE A 208 -17.33 2.76 17.30
N GLY A 209 -16.36 3.54 17.78
CA GLY A 209 -16.37 4.99 17.74
C GLY A 209 -15.09 5.50 17.11
N ALA A 210 -15.21 6.28 16.03
CA ALA A 210 -14.08 6.92 15.39
C ALA A 210 -13.71 8.22 16.08
N GLU A 211 -12.40 8.52 16.18
CA GLU A 211 -11.84 9.76 16.73
C GLU A 211 -12.33 10.09 18.15
N VAL A 212 -12.59 9.06 18.97
CA VAL A 212 -13.08 9.21 20.34
C VAL A 212 -11.90 9.38 21.28
N GLU A 213 -11.89 10.45 22.07
CA GLU A 213 -10.95 10.56 23.19
C GLU A 213 -11.19 9.45 24.21
N VAL A 214 -10.14 8.98 24.87
CA VAL A 214 -10.23 7.91 25.87
C VAL A 214 -11.32 8.18 26.90
N ARG A 215 -11.45 9.41 27.39
CA ARG A 215 -12.53 9.81 28.33
C ARG A 215 -13.94 9.66 27.75
N GLY A 216 -14.10 9.73 26.41
CA GLY A 216 -15.38 9.59 25.72
C GLY A 216 -15.81 8.13 25.49
N ILE A 217 -14.94 7.15 25.77
CA ILE A 217 -15.25 5.72 25.57
C ILE A 217 -16.47 5.28 26.40
N ARG A 218 -16.73 5.93 27.52
CA ARG A 218 -17.90 5.69 28.38
C ARG A 218 -19.23 5.80 27.65
N GLU A 219 -19.30 6.61 26.59
CA GLU A 219 -20.52 6.87 25.83
C GLU A 219 -20.77 5.83 24.73
N LEU A 220 -19.81 4.91 24.47
CA LEU A 220 -19.95 3.87 23.46
C LEU A 220 -20.82 2.67 23.91
N ALA A 221 -21.21 2.66 25.19
CA ALA A 221 -21.99 1.53 25.72
C ALA A 221 -23.41 1.49 25.15
N PRO A 222 -23.89 0.31 24.71
CA PRO A 222 -25.28 0.12 24.37
C PRO A 222 -26.14 0.26 25.65
N ARG A 223 -27.40 0.67 25.51
CA ARG A 223 -28.31 0.96 26.64
C ARG A 223 -28.34 -0.13 27.68
N ARG A 224 -28.33 -1.41 27.27
CA ARG A 224 -28.36 -2.58 28.17
C ARG A 224 -27.16 -2.71 29.11
N CYS A 225 -26.00 -2.14 28.74
CA CYS A 225 -24.75 -2.23 29.51
C CYS A 225 -24.34 -0.88 30.13
N ALA A 226 -25.08 0.18 29.86
CA ALA A 226 -24.66 1.54 30.14
C ALA A 226 -24.26 1.78 31.61
N ASP A 227 -25.06 1.30 32.57
CA ASP A 227 -24.82 1.58 34.00
C ASP A 227 -23.61 0.78 34.53
N SER A 228 -23.47 -0.47 34.17
CA SER A 228 -22.31 -1.27 34.60
C SER A 228 -21.01 -0.74 33.98
N TRP A 229 -21.08 -0.29 32.72
CA TRP A 229 -19.98 0.30 32.01
C TRP A 229 -19.57 1.65 32.57
N ARG A 230 -20.55 2.54 32.86
CA ARG A 230 -20.29 3.87 33.49
C ARG A 230 -19.63 3.73 34.85
N ARG A 231 -20.07 2.79 35.70
CA ARG A 231 -19.43 2.53 37.00
C ARG A 231 -17.98 2.10 36.83
N ARG A 232 -17.69 1.24 35.88
CA ARG A 232 -16.33 0.80 35.58
C ARG A 232 -15.46 1.97 35.10
N TRP A 233 -16.02 2.79 34.20
CA TRP A 233 -15.33 3.97 33.69
C TRP A 233 -15.08 5.02 34.78
N ALA A 234 -15.96 5.16 35.73
CA ALA A 234 -15.74 6.01 36.91
C ALA A 234 -14.49 5.59 37.69
N ASN A 235 -14.27 4.27 37.88
CA ASN A 235 -13.07 3.76 38.55
C ASN A 235 -11.79 4.04 37.73
N PHE A 236 -11.85 4.00 36.41
CA PHE A 236 -10.74 4.40 35.53
C PHE A 236 -10.43 5.90 35.74
N ALA A 237 -11.44 6.75 35.75
CA ALA A 237 -11.33 8.19 35.86
C ALA A 237 -10.81 8.71 37.25
N GLN A 238 -10.89 7.89 38.29
CA GLN A 238 -10.40 8.25 39.64
C GLN A 238 -8.87 8.20 39.80
N HIS A 239 -8.13 7.72 38.78
CA HIS A 239 -6.68 7.65 38.86
C HIS A 239 -6.04 9.01 38.63
N PRO A 240 -4.95 9.39 39.35
CA PRO A 240 -4.28 10.69 39.22
C PRO A 240 -3.78 11.03 37.80
N SER A 241 -3.42 10.03 37.00
CA SER A 241 -3.02 10.21 35.58
C SER A 241 -4.19 10.19 34.60
N ALA A 242 -5.44 10.09 35.08
CA ALA A 242 -6.61 9.92 34.22
C ALA A 242 -6.85 11.13 33.29
N ASP A 243 -6.52 12.34 33.73
CA ASP A 243 -6.69 13.53 32.90
C ASP A 243 -5.79 13.53 31.67
N ASP A 244 -4.54 13.13 31.80
CA ASP A 244 -3.61 13.03 30.67
C ASP A 244 -3.93 11.84 29.77
N LEU A 245 -4.18 10.66 30.35
CA LEU A 245 -4.60 9.48 29.61
C LEU A 245 -5.95 9.66 28.92
N GLY A 246 -6.87 10.38 29.57
CA GLY A 246 -8.20 10.69 29.05
C GLY A 246 -8.22 11.53 27.78
N ARG A 247 -7.17 12.34 27.55
CA ARG A 247 -7.02 13.19 26.36
C ARG A 247 -6.44 12.46 25.16
N LEU A 248 -5.88 11.27 25.36
CA LEU A 248 -5.38 10.48 24.24
C LEU A 248 -6.54 10.17 23.30
N ARG A 249 -6.25 10.28 22.01
CA ARG A 249 -7.25 10.13 20.95
C ARG A 249 -6.79 9.12 19.91
N PRO A 250 -7.11 7.84 20.11
CA PRO A 250 -6.90 6.85 19.05
C PRO A 250 -7.81 7.15 17.85
N ASP A 251 -7.43 6.68 16.67
CA ASP A 251 -8.22 6.88 15.46
C ASP A 251 -9.62 6.24 15.58
N ALA A 252 -9.72 5.13 16.32
CA ALA A 252 -11.00 4.58 16.72
C ALA A 252 -10.87 3.73 18.00
N VAL A 253 -12.01 3.48 18.61
CA VAL A 253 -12.15 2.52 19.71
C VAL A 253 -13.21 1.51 19.32
N ALA A 254 -12.92 0.22 19.48
CA ALA A 254 -13.88 -0.84 19.29
C ALA A 254 -14.09 -1.61 20.59
N ILE A 255 -15.32 -2.05 20.85
CA ILE A 255 -15.68 -2.82 22.03
C ILE A 255 -16.45 -4.05 21.59
N ARG A 256 -15.99 -5.22 22.01
CA ARG A 256 -16.71 -6.49 21.91
C ARG A 256 -17.37 -6.82 23.25
N TRP A 257 -18.66 -6.56 23.33
CA TRP A 257 -19.43 -6.74 24.54
C TRP A 257 -19.59 -8.21 24.93
N ASP A 258 -19.69 -9.09 23.94
CA ASP A 258 -19.78 -10.55 24.10
C ASP A 258 -18.53 -11.15 24.75
N ARG A 259 -17.36 -10.58 24.42
CA ARG A 259 -16.05 -11.05 24.89
C ARG A 259 -15.45 -10.18 26.00
N ARG A 260 -16.04 -9.05 26.30
CA ARG A 260 -15.53 -8.06 27.24
C ARG A 260 -14.13 -7.54 26.85
N GLU A 261 -13.96 -7.28 25.58
CA GLU A 261 -12.71 -6.79 25.02
C GLU A 261 -12.85 -5.34 24.51
N LEU A 262 -11.87 -4.51 24.85
CA LEU A 262 -11.73 -3.13 24.35
C LEU A 262 -10.48 -3.05 23.48
N PHE A 263 -10.61 -2.45 22.33
CA PHE A 263 -9.51 -2.23 21.39
C PHE A 263 -9.31 -0.75 21.13
N LEU A 264 -8.07 -0.28 21.33
CA LEU A 264 -7.63 1.04 20.87
C LEU A 264 -7.03 0.84 19.47
N LEU A 265 -7.62 1.47 18.48
CA LEU A 265 -7.31 1.27 17.07
C LEU A 265 -6.60 2.50 16.54
N ASP A 266 -5.47 2.30 15.85
CA ASP A 266 -4.69 3.40 15.30
C ASP A 266 -4.11 3.02 13.93
N VAL A 267 -4.37 3.84 12.93
CA VAL A 267 -3.83 3.68 11.58
C VAL A 267 -2.54 4.50 11.50
N THR A 268 -1.50 3.93 10.94
CA THR A 268 -0.29 4.68 10.62
C THR A 268 0.05 4.56 9.15
N ARG A 269 0.67 5.61 8.61
CA ARG A 269 1.06 5.67 7.20
C ARG A 269 2.56 5.92 7.07
N PRO A 270 3.39 4.94 7.50
CA PRO A 270 4.84 5.09 7.49
C PRO A 270 5.43 5.03 6.07
N TYR A 271 6.64 5.57 5.92
CA TYR A 271 7.44 5.35 4.74
C TYR A 271 8.00 3.93 4.75
N ASP A 272 7.52 3.10 3.85
CA ASP A 272 7.82 1.67 3.75
C ASP A 272 9.15 1.39 3.01
N ALA A 273 10.23 2.09 3.42
CA ALA A 273 11.57 1.89 2.86
C ALA A 273 12.31 0.72 3.52
N ARG A 274 11.94 0.34 4.74
CA ARG A 274 12.55 -0.74 5.51
C ARG A 274 11.63 -1.94 5.57
N LEU A 275 12.19 -3.14 5.76
CA LEU A 275 11.42 -4.36 5.91
C LEU A 275 10.59 -4.38 7.20
N ASP A 276 11.13 -3.77 8.25
CA ASP A 276 10.56 -3.69 9.58
C ASP A 276 9.62 -2.47 9.79
N PHE A 277 9.25 -1.77 8.72
CA PHE A 277 8.45 -0.53 8.83
C PHE A 277 7.14 -0.75 9.59
N ALA A 278 6.47 -1.88 9.38
CA ALA A 278 5.22 -2.21 10.02
C ALA A 278 5.43 -2.52 11.50
N LEU A 279 6.45 -3.33 11.83
CA LEU A 279 6.81 -3.66 13.21
C LEU A 279 7.17 -2.42 14.01
N THR A 280 8.03 -1.55 13.46
CA THR A 280 8.43 -0.29 14.12
C THR A 280 7.23 0.62 14.37
N ALA A 281 6.29 0.70 13.42
CA ALA A 281 5.07 1.47 13.59
C ALA A 281 4.14 0.87 14.66
N ASP A 282 4.02 -0.46 14.70
CA ASP A 282 3.25 -1.19 15.70
C ASP A 282 3.80 -0.93 17.11
N GLU A 283 5.10 -1.14 17.31
CA GLU A 283 5.78 -0.93 18.59
C GLU A 283 5.57 0.51 19.12
N ALA A 284 5.72 1.50 18.24
CA ALA A 284 5.52 2.90 18.60
C ALA A 284 4.08 3.18 19.07
N LYS A 285 3.07 2.61 18.39
CA LYS A 285 1.67 2.81 18.77
C LYS A 285 1.26 2.03 19.99
N ILE A 286 1.76 0.80 20.13
CA ILE A 286 1.55 0.00 21.35
C ILE A 286 2.14 0.76 22.53
N ALA A 287 3.40 1.18 22.48
CA ALA A 287 4.04 1.93 23.57
C ALA A 287 3.28 3.21 23.91
N HIS A 288 2.77 3.95 22.92
CA HIS A 288 2.02 5.18 23.12
C HIS A 288 0.72 4.98 23.93
N TYR A 289 -0.02 3.90 23.65
CA TYR A 289 -1.29 3.63 24.31
C TYR A 289 -1.20 2.61 25.45
N GLN A 290 -0.05 2.01 25.70
CA GLN A 290 0.13 1.00 26.74
C GLN A 290 -0.32 1.47 28.14
N PRO A 291 -0.05 2.72 28.58
CA PRO A 291 -0.51 3.19 29.88
C PRO A 291 -2.05 3.16 30.04
N VAL A 292 -2.80 3.43 28.96
CA VAL A 292 -4.27 3.34 28.97
C VAL A 292 -4.70 1.88 29.09
N VAL A 293 -4.07 1.00 28.33
CA VAL A 293 -4.34 -0.43 28.32
C VAL A 293 -4.07 -1.05 29.69
N ASP A 294 -2.93 -0.74 30.29
CA ASP A 294 -2.53 -1.26 31.60
C ASP A 294 -3.53 -0.83 32.67
N ARG A 295 -3.88 0.45 32.67
CA ARG A 295 -4.86 0.99 33.61
C ARG A 295 -6.24 0.38 33.42
N PHE A 296 -6.69 0.23 32.20
CA PHE A 296 -7.97 -0.40 31.91
C PHE A 296 -8.01 -1.88 32.32
N ASN A 297 -6.93 -2.63 32.07
CA ASN A 297 -6.80 -4.03 32.46
C ASN A 297 -6.75 -4.20 33.97
N GLU A 298 -6.07 -3.30 34.69
CA GLU A 298 -6.05 -3.29 36.15
C GLU A 298 -7.46 -3.15 36.72
N VAL A 299 -8.21 -2.13 36.30
CA VAL A 299 -9.59 -1.89 36.73
C VAL A 299 -10.54 -2.99 36.23
N GLY A 300 -10.28 -3.55 35.05
CA GLY A 300 -11.11 -4.55 34.39
C GLY A 300 -10.95 -5.97 34.92
N ARG A 301 -9.83 -6.29 35.58
CA ARG A 301 -9.42 -7.66 35.93
C ARG A 301 -10.51 -8.46 36.67
N ALA A 302 -11.08 -7.91 37.71
CA ALA A 302 -12.07 -8.60 38.52
C ALA A 302 -13.38 -8.95 37.79
N SER A 303 -13.59 -8.39 36.60
CA SER A 303 -14.82 -8.55 35.83
C SER A 303 -14.56 -9.15 34.44
N GLY A 304 -13.35 -9.65 34.21
CA GLY A 304 -12.97 -10.34 32.99
C GLY A 304 -12.88 -9.44 31.75
N TRP A 305 -12.73 -8.13 31.93
CA TRP A 305 -12.48 -7.22 30.82
C TRP A 305 -11.00 -7.11 30.50
N THR A 306 -10.68 -7.05 29.22
CA THR A 306 -9.33 -6.83 28.71
C THR A 306 -9.30 -5.70 27.70
N ALA A 307 -8.20 -4.98 27.65
CA ALA A 307 -7.92 -3.98 26.62
C ALA A 307 -6.66 -4.33 25.82
N ARG A 308 -6.62 -3.96 24.57
CA ARG A 308 -5.44 -4.12 23.69
C ARG A 308 -5.34 -2.95 22.72
N VAL A 309 -4.12 -2.65 22.29
CA VAL A 309 -3.88 -1.77 21.14
C VAL A 309 -3.84 -2.63 19.88
N LEU A 310 -4.55 -2.21 18.85
CA LEU A 310 -4.48 -2.82 17.51
C LEU A 310 -4.01 -1.75 16.51
N PRO A 311 -2.71 -1.63 16.26
CA PRO A 311 -2.20 -0.74 15.23
C PRO A 311 -2.51 -1.29 13.85
N PHE A 312 -2.70 -0.41 12.87
CA PHE A 312 -2.95 -0.75 11.47
C PHE A 312 -1.98 0.01 10.55
N PRO A 313 -0.68 -0.39 10.53
CA PRO A 313 0.29 0.25 9.64
C PRO A 313 0.03 -0.13 8.20
N VAL A 314 -0.04 0.90 7.36
CA VAL A 314 -0.15 0.78 5.91
C VAL A 314 0.91 1.68 5.29
N GLY A 315 1.87 1.09 4.61
CA GLY A 315 2.94 1.83 3.93
C GLY A 315 2.41 2.76 2.85
N ILE A 316 3.14 3.84 2.58
CA ILE A 316 2.71 4.82 1.56
C ILE A 316 2.48 4.22 0.17
N ARG A 317 3.10 3.08 -0.16
CA ARG A 317 2.94 2.36 -1.43
C ARG A 317 1.85 1.28 -1.37
N GLY A 318 1.01 1.28 -0.32
CA GLY A 318 -0.02 0.27 -0.10
C GLY A 318 0.50 -1.05 0.46
N THR A 319 1.72 -1.07 1.03
CA THR A 319 2.26 -2.24 1.72
C THR A 319 1.59 -2.43 3.07
N LEU A 320 1.35 -3.67 3.45
CA LEU A 320 0.89 -4.05 4.79
C LEU A 320 1.35 -5.48 5.11
N ASP A 321 1.42 -5.81 6.39
CA ASP A 321 1.62 -7.17 6.85
C ASP A 321 0.25 -7.88 6.84
N GLU A 322 -0.01 -8.70 5.81
CA GLU A 322 -1.29 -9.41 5.65
C GLU A 322 -1.63 -10.30 6.84
N ARG A 323 -0.62 -10.95 7.44
CA ARG A 323 -0.85 -11.82 8.58
C ARG A 323 -1.30 -11.04 9.80
N ALA A 324 -0.53 -9.99 10.15
CA ALA A 324 -0.85 -9.15 11.30
C ALA A 324 -2.22 -8.44 11.12
N TRP A 325 -2.52 -7.96 9.92
CA TRP A 325 -3.81 -7.38 9.62
C TRP A 325 -4.95 -8.39 9.69
N THR A 326 -4.74 -9.62 9.21
CA THR A 326 -5.74 -10.69 9.30
C THR A 326 -6.07 -11.02 10.74
N GLU A 327 -5.06 -11.21 11.60
CA GLU A 327 -5.23 -11.48 13.03
C GLU A 327 -5.98 -10.34 13.76
N ARG A 328 -5.71 -9.09 13.40
CA ARG A 328 -6.38 -7.91 13.98
C ARG A 328 -7.83 -7.78 13.52
N LEU A 329 -8.09 -7.97 12.25
CA LEU A 329 -9.45 -7.92 11.70
C LEU A 329 -10.32 -9.08 12.25
N ASP A 330 -9.75 -10.27 12.41
CA ASP A 330 -10.41 -11.40 13.06
C ASP A 330 -10.72 -11.10 14.53
N SER A 331 -9.79 -10.48 15.26
CA SER A 331 -10.02 -10.01 16.64
C SER A 331 -11.20 -9.03 16.72
N LEU A 332 -11.39 -8.19 15.71
CA LEU A 332 -12.54 -7.29 15.59
C LEU A 332 -13.83 -8.02 15.13
N GLY A 333 -13.76 -9.32 14.87
CA GLY A 333 -14.90 -10.14 14.46
C GLY A 333 -15.24 -10.07 12.97
N VAL A 334 -14.33 -9.61 12.15
CA VAL A 334 -14.46 -9.72 10.68
C VAL A 334 -14.25 -11.16 10.27
N ARG A 335 -15.22 -11.73 9.56
CA ARG A 335 -15.13 -13.14 9.13
C ARG A 335 -13.93 -13.36 8.22
N THR A 336 -13.17 -14.43 8.44
CA THR A 336 -11.93 -14.75 7.70
C THR A 336 -12.12 -14.69 6.18
N ARG A 337 -13.25 -15.18 5.64
CA ARG A 337 -13.55 -15.11 4.19
C ARG A 337 -13.73 -13.69 3.63
N GLU A 338 -13.99 -12.71 4.48
CA GLU A 338 -14.24 -11.32 4.09
C GLU A 338 -12.97 -10.45 4.20
N ILE A 339 -11.97 -10.91 4.97
CA ILE A 339 -10.71 -10.19 5.22
C ILE A 339 -9.98 -9.83 3.92
N PRO A 340 -9.81 -10.73 2.94
CA PRO A 340 -9.13 -10.37 1.69
C PRO A 340 -9.79 -9.21 0.94
N GLN A 341 -11.11 -9.07 1.07
CA GLN A 341 -11.82 -7.94 0.48
C GLN A 341 -11.52 -6.64 1.24
N VAL A 342 -11.49 -6.68 2.59
CA VAL A 342 -11.11 -5.51 3.39
C VAL A 342 -9.71 -5.05 3.02
N LEU A 343 -8.74 -5.96 2.98
CA LEU A 343 -7.36 -5.65 2.64
C LEU A 343 -7.25 -5.00 1.25
N ARG A 344 -7.97 -5.51 0.25
CA ARG A 344 -8.01 -4.90 -1.10
C ARG A 344 -8.54 -3.48 -1.09
N GLU A 345 -9.62 -3.24 -0.35
CA GLU A 345 -10.22 -1.90 -0.22
C GLU A 345 -9.24 -0.93 0.47
N ILE A 346 -8.56 -1.39 1.52
CA ILE A 346 -7.57 -0.56 2.24
C ILE A 346 -6.35 -0.26 1.36
N ILE A 347 -5.81 -1.24 0.66
CA ILE A 347 -4.70 -1.04 -0.27
C ILE A 347 -5.11 -0.04 -1.37
N GLY A 348 -6.29 -0.22 -1.97
CA GLY A 348 -6.82 0.71 -2.96
C GLY A 348 -6.90 2.14 -2.42
N THR A 349 -7.45 2.30 -1.22
CA THR A 349 -7.57 3.60 -0.54
C THR A 349 -6.20 4.20 -0.19
N ALA A 350 -5.22 3.37 0.20
CA ALA A 350 -3.86 3.84 0.47
C ALA A 350 -3.18 4.38 -0.81
N LEU A 351 -3.44 3.75 -1.95
CA LEU A 351 -2.97 4.24 -3.25
C LEU A 351 -3.68 5.55 -3.67
N GLU A 352 -4.96 5.70 -3.37
CA GLU A 352 -5.68 6.97 -3.56
C GLU A 352 -5.15 8.07 -2.63
N ALA A 353 -4.80 7.74 -1.41
CA ALA A 353 -4.24 8.66 -0.42
C ALA A 353 -2.89 9.27 -0.87
N LEU A 354 -2.11 8.57 -1.71
CA LEU A 354 -0.93 9.15 -2.37
C LEU A 354 -1.29 10.38 -3.19
N ASP A 355 -2.40 10.30 -3.91
CA ASP A 355 -2.82 11.34 -4.84
C ASP A 355 -3.26 12.61 -4.11
N VAL A 356 -3.88 12.47 -2.93
CA VAL A 356 -4.26 13.60 -2.06
C VAL A 356 -3.03 14.48 -1.75
N VAL A 357 -1.91 13.86 -1.40
CA VAL A 357 -0.67 14.57 -1.08
C VAL A 357 -0.04 15.20 -2.34
N TYR A 358 -0.06 14.48 -3.47
CA TYR A 358 0.48 15.01 -4.73
C TYR A 358 -0.35 16.13 -5.32
N ASP A 359 -1.67 16.07 -5.20
CA ASP A 359 -2.56 17.14 -5.67
C ASP A 359 -2.37 18.41 -4.83
N ALA A 360 -2.25 18.27 -3.50
CA ALA A 360 -1.94 19.39 -2.61
C ALA A 360 -0.58 20.03 -2.98
N ARG A 361 0.47 19.19 -3.18
CA ARG A 361 1.77 19.66 -3.63
C ARG A 361 1.65 20.47 -4.93
N SER A 362 0.97 19.92 -5.91
CA SER A 362 0.81 20.55 -7.22
C SER A 362 -0.01 21.84 -7.16
N SER A 363 -0.99 21.90 -6.25
CA SER A 363 -1.80 23.11 -6.02
C SER A 363 -0.95 24.23 -5.43
N ILE A 364 -0.17 23.95 -4.38
CA ILE A 364 0.70 24.96 -3.74
C ILE A 364 1.73 25.49 -4.73
N LEU A 365 2.35 24.61 -5.54
CA LEU A 365 3.33 25.05 -6.55
C LEU A 365 2.74 25.97 -7.61
N ARG A 366 1.47 25.76 -8.01
CA ARG A 366 0.79 26.67 -8.96
C ARG A 366 0.40 28.02 -8.37
N GLN A 367 0.15 28.08 -7.07
CA GLN A 367 -0.21 29.33 -6.38
C GLN A 367 0.99 30.20 -6.06
N GLY A 368 2.19 29.63 -6.05
CA GLY A 368 3.44 30.35 -5.79
C GLY A 368 4.18 30.84 -7.05
N GLN A 369 3.64 30.55 -8.24
CA GLN A 369 4.06 31.07 -9.53
C GLN A 369 3.19 32.27 -9.92
#